data_2c6f6a8a93489303bccd9ee1ec367c44
#
_entry.id   2c6f6a8a93489303bccd9ee1ec367c44
#
_cell.length_a   1.000
_cell.length_b   1.000
_cell.length_c   1.000
_cell.angle_alpha   90.00
_cell.angle_beta   90.00
_cell.angle_gamma   90.00
#
_symmetry.space_group_name_H-M   'P 1'
#
loop_
_entity.id
_entity.type
_entity.pdbx_description
1 polymer ?
#
loop_
_entity_poly.entity_id
_entity_poly.type
_entity_poly.pdbx_seq_one_letter_code
_entity_poly.pdbx_strand_id
1 'polypeptide(L)'
;MIEYKWFGAGVTDPSFRDLRIQVFVDEQGFSEEIEFDGYDKIVPHLAVFSDGIPVATGRIIEVDKSTCKIGRIAVKKEMRGTGLGEKTVRELLRQAKELGYSKAIVGAQTHAVGFYEKCGFIPVGTDEYFEEHVPHLDMYQLL
;
A
#
# COMPACT_ATOMS: atom_id res chain seq x y z
N MET A 1 19.04 4.96 8.77
CA MET A 1 17.92 4.94 9.74
C MET A 1 16.59 5.03 8.98
N ILE A 2 15.65 4.18 9.34
CA ILE A 2 14.32 4.18 8.73
C ILE A 2 13.39 5.11 9.51
N GLU A 3 12.72 6.01 8.82
CA GLU A 3 11.72 6.91 9.41
C GLU A 3 10.38 6.73 8.72
N TYR A 4 9.30 6.72 9.50
CA TYR A 4 7.94 6.65 9.02
C TYR A 4 7.28 8.01 9.19
N LYS A 5 6.73 8.55 8.11
CA LYS A 5 6.00 9.83 8.16
C LYS A 5 4.61 9.65 7.61
N TRP A 6 3.62 10.14 8.35
CA TRP A 6 2.24 10.13 7.93
C TRP A 6 1.82 11.51 7.46
N PHE A 7 1.18 11.53 6.29
CA PHE A 7 0.62 12.74 5.71
C PHE A 7 -0.90 12.62 5.77
N GLY A 8 -1.56 13.66 6.28
CA GLY A 8 -3.03 13.70 6.35
C GLY A 8 -3.68 13.87 4.99
N ALA A 9 -5.01 13.76 4.97
CA ALA A 9 -5.79 14.01 3.77
C ALA A 9 -5.51 15.41 3.21
N GLY A 10 -5.38 15.50 1.91
CA GLY A 10 -5.12 16.76 1.22
C GLY A 10 -3.66 17.19 1.16
N VAL A 11 -2.77 16.49 1.85
CA VAL A 11 -1.33 16.77 1.78
C VAL A 11 -0.74 15.91 0.67
N THR A 12 -0.12 16.56 -0.31
CA THR A 12 0.60 15.89 -1.38
C THR A 12 2.09 16.12 -1.18
N ASP A 13 2.86 15.05 -1.15
CA ASP A 13 4.32 15.12 -1.08
C ASP A 13 4.88 14.51 -2.37
N PRO A 14 5.72 15.25 -3.11
CA PRO A 14 6.26 14.74 -4.37
C PRO A 14 7.12 13.48 -4.19
N SER A 15 7.66 13.26 -3.00
CA SER A 15 8.52 12.10 -2.73
C SER A 15 7.81 10.78 -2.99
N PHE A 16 6.61 10.59 -2.42
CA PHE A 16 5.88 9.33 -2.61
C PHE A 16 5.21 9.27 -3.97
N ARG A 17 4.88 10.42 -4.57
CA ARG A 17 4.33 10.46 -5.93
C ARG A 17 5.34 9.91 -6.94
N ASP A 18 6.57 10.37 -6.88
CA ASP A 18 7.63 9.94 -7.78
C ASP A 18 7.92 8.44 -7.61
N LEU A 19 7.91 7.95 -6.38
CA LEU A 19 8.08 6.54 -6.09
C LEU A 19 6.94 5.68 -6.67
N ARG A 20 5.70 6.15 -6.58
CA ARG A 20 4.54 5.47 -7.15
C ARG A 20 4.61 5.41 -8.68
N ILE A 21 5.04 6.50 -9.32
CA ILE A 21 5.24 6.51 -10.78
C ILE A 21 6.32 5.48 -11.14
N GLN A 22 7.44 5.47 -10.44
CA GLN A 22 8.53 4.54 -10.73
C GLN A 22 8.08 3.07 -10.62
N VAL A 23 7.33 2.72 -9.59
CA VAL A 23 6.92 1.33 -9.34
C VAL A 23 5.71 0.94 -10.19
N PHE A 24 4.65 1.71 -10.15
CA PHE A 24 3.39 1.29 -10.76
C PHE A 24 3.28 1.65 -12.24
N VAL A 25 3.78 2.80 -12.63
CA VAL A 25 3.72 3.23 -14.03
C VAL A 25 4.90 2.68 -14.82
N ASP A 26 6.11 3.00 -14.40
CA ASP A 26 7.33 2.65 -15.16
C ASP A 26 7.66 1.16 -15.13
N GLU A 27 7.61 0.53 -13.95
CA GLU A 27 7.92 -0.90 -13.83
C GLU A 27 6.75 -1.80 -14.20
N GLN A 28 5.54 -1.50 -13.73
CA GLN A 28 4.37 -2.38 -13.86
C GLN A 28 3.43 -2.02 -14.99
N GLY A 29 3.58 -0.84 -15.58
CA GLY A 29 2.82 -0.45 -16.76
C GLY A 29 1.40 0.03 -16.51
N PHE A 30 1.03 0.36 -15.27
CA PHE A 30 -0.26 0.99 -15.00
C PHE A 30 -0.30 2.40 -15.58
N SER A 31 -1.48 2.88 -15.99
CA SER A 31 -1.65 4.26 -16.41
C SER A 31 -1.58 5.22 -15.23
N GLU A 32 -1.07 6.42 -15.43
CA GLU A 32 -1.05 7.44 -14.37
C GLU A 32 -2.46 7.80 -13.89
N GLU A 33 -3.45 7.79 -14.78
CA GLU A 33 -4.84 8.10 -14.45
C GLU A 33 -5.41 7.10 -13.44
N ILE A 34 -5.13 5.82 -13.61
CA ILE A 34 -5.59 4.77 -12.68
C ILE A 34 -4.79 4.83 -11.38
N GLU A 35 -3.48 5.05 -11.46
CA GLU A 35 -2.61 5.15 -10.29
C GLU A 35 -3.01 6.32 -9.38
N PHE A 36 -3.30 7.48 -9.98
CA PHE A 36 -3.73 8.67 -9.25
C PHE A 36 -5.23 8.87 -9.40
N ASP A 37 -5.99 8.01 -8.70
CA ASP A 37 -7.45 7.85 -8.83
C ASP A 37 -8.30 8.89 -8.08
N GLY A 38 -7.68 9.92 -7.51
CA GLY A 38 -8.37 10.97 -6.76
C GLY A 38 -8.51 10.72 -5.26
N TYR A 39 -8.34 9.50 -4.79
CA TYR A 39 -8.36 9.21 -3.35
C TYR A 39 -7.20 9.88 -2.61
N ASP A 40 -6.11 10.18 -3.28
CA ASP A 40 -4.93 10.79 -2.67
C ASP A 40 -5.21 12.12 -2.00
N LYS A 41 -6.28 12.80 -2.39
CA LYS A 41 -6.67 14.09 -1.80
C LYS A 41 -7.44 13.95 -0.49
N ILE A 42 -7.95 12.76 -0.19
CA ILE A 42 -8.88 12.54 0.93
C ILE A 42 -8.45 11.46 1.91
N VAL A 43 -7.34 10.77 1.67
CA VAL A 43 -6.90 9.67 2.52
C VAL A 43 -5.48 9.89 3.05
N PRO A 44 -5.15 9.32 4.25
CA PRO A 44 -3.80 9.42 4.78
C PRO A 44 -2.81 8.56 3.97
N HIS A 45 -1.58 9.07 3.86
CA HIS A 45 -0.47 8.41 3.20
C HIS A 45 0.68 8.20 4.15
N LEU A 46 1.32 7.05 4.01
CA LEU A 46 2.59 6.74 4.66
C LEU A 46 3.73 6.96 3.67
N ALA A 47 4.75 7.67 4.10
CA ALA A 47 6.03 7.72 3.39
C ALA A 47 7.12 7.19 4.31
N VAL A 48 7.91 6.26 3.80
CA VAL A 48 9.02 5.64 4.52
C VAL A 48 10.33 6.17 3.94
N PHE A 49 11.18 6.67 4.80
CA PHE A 49 12.46 7.27 4.41
C PHE A 49 13.62 6.44 4.97
N SER A 50 14.66 6.27 4.18
CA SER A 50 15.95 5.73 4.62
C SER A 50 16.98 6.82 4.45
N ASP A 51 17.53 7.31 5.56
CA ASP A 51 18.51 8.40 5.57
C ASP A 51 18.04 9.61 4.73
N GLY A 52 16.77 9.99 4.88
CA GLY A 52 16.18 11.12 4.20
C GLY A 52 15.72 10.86 2.77
N ILE A 53 15.88 9.65 2.24
CA ILE A 53 15.48 9.29 0.89
C ILE A 53 14.19 8.48 0.95
N PRO A 54 13.14 8.84 0.18
CA PRO A 54 11.90 8.06 0.15
C PRO A 54 12.14 6.69 -0.48
N VAL A 55 11.78 5.64 0.25
CA VAL A 55 12.04 4.24 -0.16
C VAL A 55 10.81 3.37 -0.20
N ALA A 56 9.73 3.76 0.46
CA ALA A 56 8.46 3.03 0.42
C ALA A 56 7.29 3.95 0.70
N THR A 57 6.09 3.52 0.33
CA THR A 57 4.85 4.27 0.55
C THR A 57 3.66 3.33 0.66
N GLY A 58 2.54 3.85 1.15
CA GLY A 58 1.27 3.17 1.19
C GLY A 58 0.17 4.15 1.61
N ARG A 59 -1.10 3.73 1.45
CA ARG A 59 -2.24 4.54 1.86
C ARG A 59 -3.32 3.68 2.53
N ILE A 60 -4.20 4.34 3.28
CA ILE A 60 -5.33 3.70 3.94
C ILE A 60 -6.61 4.36 3.44
N ILE A 61 -7.53 3.56 2.88
CA ILE A 61 -8.83 4.01 2.42
C ILE A 61 -9.91 3.40 3.33
N GLU A 62 -10.84 4.21 3.82
CA GLU A 62 -11.98 3.69 4.57
C GLU A 62 -12.95 2.98 3.63
N VAL A 63 -13.33 1.74 3.98
CA VAL A 63 -14.39 0.99 3.28
C VAL A 63 -15.71 1.19 4.03
N ASP A 64 -15.67 1.03 5.35
CA ASP A 64 -16.78 1.34 6.26
C ASP A 64 -16.17 1.69 7.63
N LYS A 65 -17.01 1.91 8.66
CA LYS A 65 -16.52 2.35 9.98
C LYS A 65 -15.57 1.37 10.65
N SER A 66 -15.65 0.09 10.32
CA SER A 66 -14.82 -0.95 10.94
C SER A 66 -13.76 -1.53 10.01
N THR A 67 -13.84 -1.25 8.72
CA THR A 67 -12.99 -1.86 7.69
C THR A 67 -12.26 -0.81 6.87
N CYS A 68 -10.97 -1.00 6.68
CA CYS A 68 -10.17 -0.19 5.76
C CYS A 68 -9.54 -1.05 4.67
N LYS A 69 -9.11 -0.39 3.60
CA LYS A 69 -8.32 -1.02 2.54
C LYS A 69 -6.95 -0.34 2.52
N ILE A 70 -5.90 -1.12 2.67
CA ILE A 70 -4.54 -0.62 2.45
C ILE A 70 -4.18 -0.82 0.99
N GLY A 71 -3.43 0.11 0.43
CA GLY A 71 -3.10 0.03 -0.99
C GLY A 71 -1.99 0.98 -1.38
N ARG A 72 -1.69 0.99 -2.68
CA ARG A 72 -0.59 1.76 -3.26
C ARG A 72 0.73 1.53 -2.52
N ILE A 73 0.94 0.28 -2.08
CA ILE A 73 2.15 -0.13 -1.37
C ILE A 73 3.24 -0.32 -2.41
N ALA A 74 4.26 0.50 -2.31
CA ALA A 74 5.38 0.48 -3.24
C ALA A 74 6.69 0.53 -2.46
N VAL A 75 7.65 -0.29 -2.87
CA VAL A 75 9.01 -0.32 -2.30
C VAL A 75 9.98 -0.06 -3.44
N LYS A 76 10.89 0.87 -3.22
CA LYS A 76 11.93 1.20 -4.18
C LYS A 76 12.73 -0.05 -4.54
N LYS A 77 12.99 -0.25 -5.84
CA LYS A 77 13.59 -1.48 -6.36
C LYS A 77 14.86 -1.88 -5.59
N GLU A 78 15.74 -0.92 -5.29
CA GLU A 78 17.01 -1.15 -4.60
C GLU A 78 16.85 -1.61 -3.15
N MET A 79 15.66 -1.39 -2.57
CA MET A 79 15.36 -1.75 -1.19
C MET A 79 14.56 -3.07 -1.06
N ARG A 80 14.23 -3.71 -2.17
CA ARG A 80 13.52 -4.99 -2.15
C ARG A 80 14.43 -6.09 -1.64
N GLY A 81 13.84 -7.08 -0.95
CA GLY A 81 14.61 -8.17 -0.34
C GLY A 81 15.26 -7.80 0.99
N THR A 82 15.01 -6.60 1.52
CA THR A 82 15.58 -6.13 2.80
C THR A 82 14.61 -6.24 3.97
N GLY A 83 13.37 -6.70 3.74
CA GLY A 83 12.31 -6.71 4.75
C GLY A 83 11.54 -5.39 4.86
N LEU A 84 11.87 -4.40 4.05
CA LEU A 84 11.22 -3.08 4.11
C LEU A 84 9.74 -3.14 3.73
N GLY A 85 9.37 -3.98 2.77
CA GLY A 85 7.96 -4.17 2.39
C GLY A 85 7.11 -4.66 3.55
N GLU A 86 7.58 -5.64 4.30
CA GLU A 86 6.90 -6.16 5.49
C GLU A 86 6.77 -5.08 6.56
N LYS A 87 7.82 -4.32 6.82
CA LYS A 87 7.81 -3.22 7.78
C LYS A 87 6.80 -2.14 7.37
N THR A 88 6.71 -1.85 6.09
CA THR A 88 5.76 -0.86 5.55
C THR A 88 4.32 -1.34 5.77
N VAL A 89 4.01 -2.60 5.46
CA VAL A 89 2.68 -3.17 5.69
C VAL A 89 2.35 -3.18 7.20
N ARG A 90 3.28 -3.55 8.05
CA ARG A 90 3.07 -3.55 9.51
C ARG A 90 2.76 -2.15 10.04
N GLU A 91 3.42 -1.12 9.52
CA GLU A 91 3.13 0.27 9.91
C GLU A 91 1.74 0.70 9.43
N LEU A 92 1.34 0.33 8.21
CA LEU A 92 -0.01 0.59 7.73
C LEU A 92 -1.07 -0.07 8.61
N LEU A 93 -0.86 -1.32 9.01
CA LEU A 93 -1.78 -2.05 9.89
C LEU A 93 -1.82 -1.45 11.29
N ARG A 94 -0.67 -1.04 11.83
CA ARG A 94 -0.60 -0.37 13.13
C ARG A 94 -1.43 0.92 13.12
N GLN A 95 -1.25 1.73 12.10
CA GLN A 95 -2.00 2.99 11.96
C GLN A 95 -3.49 2.74 11.75
N ALA A 96 -3.85 1.72 10.96
CA ALA A 96 -5.25 1.36 10.75
C ALA A 96 -5.92 0.98 12.07
N LYS A 97 -5.26 0.20 12.90
CA LYS A 97 -5.76 -0.18 14.23
C LYS A 97 -5.89 1.06 15.14
N GLU A 98 -4.92 1.94 15.12
CA GLU A 98 -4.94 3.20 15.87
C GLU A 98 -6.11 4.09 15.46
N LEU A 99 -6.46 4.10 14.17
CA LEU A 99 -7.61 4.84 13.63
C LEU A 99 -8.96 4.20 13.97
N GLY A 100 -8.98 3.02 14.59
CA GLY A 100 -10.19 2.37 15.06
C GLY A 100 -10.73 1.29 14.14
N TYR A 101 -10.03 0.94 13.07
CA TYR A 101 -10.46 -0.16 12.20
C TYR A 101 -10.17 -1.51 12.85
N SER A 102 -11.07 -2.46 12.65
CA SER A 102 -10.95 -3.82 13.15
C SER A 102 -10.61 -4.84 12.06
N LYS A 103 -10.63 -4.42 10.80
CA LYS A 103 -10.36 -5.27 9.65
C LYS A 103 -9.65 -4.47 8.57
N ALA A 104 -8.64 -5.05 7.96
CA ALA A 104 -7.95 -4.49 6.81
C ALA A 104 -8.07 -5.42 5.61
N ILE A 105 -8.31 -4.83 4.43
CA ILE A 105 -8.35 -5.53 3.14
C ILE A 105 -7.19 -5.03 2.29
N VAL A 106 -6.67 -5.89 1.43
CA VAL A 106 -5.71 -5.53 0.40
C VAL A 106 -6.09 -6.22 -0.90
N GLY A 107 -6.00 -5.51 -2.02
CA GLY A 107 -6.06 -6.09 -3.35
C GLY A 107 -4.66 -6.52 -3.76
N ALA A 108 -4.31 -7.77 -3.45
CA ALA A 108 -2.96 -8.28 -3.69
C ALA A 108 -2.78 -8.67 -5.15
N GLN A 109 -1.74 -8.15 -5.81
CA GLN A 109 -1.30 -8.70 -7.09
C GLN A 109 -0.97 -10.18 -6.87
N THR A 110 -1.37 -11.06 -7.78
CA THR A 110 -1.29 -12.51 -7.53
C THR A 110 0.12 -13.01 -7.23
N HIS A 111 1.14 -12.39 -7.84
CA HIS A 111 2.53 -12.74 -7.52
C HIS A 111 2.96 -12.31 -6.12
N ALA A 112 2.23 -11.46 -5.45
CA ALA A 112 2.54 -10.95 -4.11
C ALA A 112 1.69 -11.61 -3.01
N VAL A 113 0.82 -12.56 -3.33
CA VAL A 113 -0.04 -13.24 -2.34
C VAL A 113 0.80 -13.85 -1.22
N GLY A 114 1.89 -14.54 -1.55
CA GLY A 114 2.78 -15.12 -0.54
C GLY A 114 3.40 -14.09 0.40
N PHE A 115 3.72 -12.91 -0.13
CA PHE A 115 4.21 -11.81 0.69
C PHE A 115 3.15 -11.35 1.70
N TYR A 116 1.91 -11.15 1.26
CA TYR A 116 0.83 -10.73 2.15
C TYR A 116 0.45 -11.81 3.15
N GLU A 117 0.56 -13.08 2.78
CA GLU A 117 0.37 -14.19 3.72
C GLU A 117 1.38 -14.12 4.88
N LYS A 118 2.63 -13.79 4.59
CA LYS A 118 3.65 -13.57 5.63
C LYS A 118 3.32 -12.39 6.53
N CYS A 119 2.59 -11.41 6.03
CA CYS A 119 2.14 -10.26 6.82
C CYS A 119 0.85 -10.56 7.61
N GLY A 120 0.30 -11.76 7.53
CA GLY A 120 -0.87 -12.18 8.28
C GLY A 120 -2.19 -12.09 7.54
N PHE A 121 -2.18 -11.79 6.24
CA PHE A 121 -3.39 -11.76 5.42
C PHE A 121 -3.78 -13.15 4.95
N ILE A 122 -5.09 -13.37 4.80
CA ILE A 122 -5.64 -14.59 4.20
C ILE A 122 -6.54 -14.23 3.01
N PRO A 123 -6.61 -15.08 1.98
CA PRO A 123 -7.48 -14.82 0.84
C PRO A 123 -8.96 -14.76 1.25
N VAL A 124 -9.71 -13.81 0.65
CA VAL A 124 -11.16 -13.73 0.84
C VAL A 124 -11.87 -14.87 0.12
N GLY A 125 -11.33 -15.28 -1.03
CA GLY A 125 -11.84 -16.36 -1.85
C GLY A 125 -10.81 -16.78 -2.86
N THR A 126 -11.24 -17.33 -3.98
CA THR A 126 -10.36 -17.79 -5.05
C THR A 126 -10.52 -16.99 -6.35
N ASP A 127 -11.40 -16.00 -6.35
CA ASP A 127 -11.73 -15.23 -7.55
C ASP A 127 -10.69 -14.14 -7.81
N GLU A 128 -9.94 -14.31 -8.88
CA GLU A 128 -9.03 -13.29 -9.36
C GLU A 128 -9.77 -12.24 -10.17
N TYR A 129 -9.29 -11.00 -10.12
CA TYR A 129 -9.78 -9.92 -10.97
C TYR A 129 -8.59 -9.15 -11.53
N PHE A 130 -8.83 -8.41 -12.61
CA PHE A 130 -7.78 -7.63 -13.26
C PHE A 130 -7.93 -6.15 -12.99
N GLU A 131 -6.85 -5.49 -12.63
CA GLU A 131 -6.69 -4.05 -12.75
C GLU A 131 -5.76 -3.83 -13.92
N GLU A 132 -6.29 -3.29 -15.02
CA GLU A 132 -5.61 -3.25 -16.32
C GLU A 132 -5.16 -4.67 -16.72
N HIS A 133 -3.86 -4.90 -16.82
CA HIS A 133 -3.27 -6.17 -17.26
C HIS A 133 -2.76 -7.04 -16.10
N VAL A 134 -2.94 -6.60 -14.86
CA VAL A 134 -2.38 -7.29 -13.69
C VAL A 134 -3.48 -8.01 -12.91
N PRO A 135 -3.36 -9.33 -12.72
CA PRO A 135 -4.32 -10.09 -11.92
C PRO A 135 -4.13 -9.83 -10.43
N HIS A 136 -5.25 -9.72 -9.72
CA HIS A 136 -5.31 -9.44 -8.29
C HIS A 136 -6.22 -10.44 -7.56
N LEU A 137 -5.98 -10.60 -6.28
CA LEU A 137 -6.80 -11.39 -5.38
C LEU A 137 -7.02 -10.58 -4.09
N ASP A 138 -8.27 -10.49 -3.63
CA ASP A 138 -8.55 -9.82 -2.37
C ASP A 138 -8.13 -10.67 -1.19
N MET A 139 -7.49 -10.04 -0.22
CA MET A 139 -7.06 -10.65 1.03
C MET A 139 -7.48 -9.77 2.20
N TYR A 140 -7.61 -10.35 3.38
CA TYR A 140 -8.00 -9.60 4.58
C TYR A 140 -7.25 -10.06 5.82
N GLN A 141 -7.27 -9.21 6.84
CA GLN A 141 -6.72 -9.51 8.16
C GLN A 141 -7.55 -8.80 9.23
N LEU A 142 -7.82 -9.48 10.33
CA LEU A 142 -8.43 -8.86 11.51
C LEU A 142 -7.35 -8.14 12.32
N LEU A 143 -7.68 -6.95 12.81
CA LEU A 143 -6.75 -6.09 13.53
C LEU A 143 -6.94 -6.14 15.05
#